data_8525f5bdbf69ca5d04e45fcf1b9d18dd
#
_entry.id   8525f5bdbf69ca5d04e45fcf1b9d18dd
#
_cell.length_a   1.000
_cell.length_b   1.000
_cell.length_c   1.000
_cell.angle_alpha   90.00
_cell.angle_beta   90.00
_cell.angle_gamma   90.00
#
_symmetry.space_group_name_H-M   'P 1'
#
loop_
_entity.id
_entity.type
_entity.pdbx_description
1 polymer ?
#
loop_
_entity_poly.entity_id
_entity_poly.type
_entity_poly.pdbx_seq_one_letter_code
_entity_poly.pdbx_strand_id
1 'polypeptide(L)'
;MADWRQIPEAGTVWGIRLLVLLARTCGRRVAGWLLYLVALYYAIVRGTVRRASRDYLRRVGHSASFASVVRHLQVFAQVALDRLFFLTARWDPFHFEHPDHDRLARIAKSGRGALLLGAHLGSFEVMRSRAKQLGVPIHVVVDFSNAERLTAVLRSLDPDLEARLISLAEDSVAAMLAIRAAIERGELVAILGDRRPDARALKPGAARLVTSPFLGADAEFPAGPWLLAHTLRCPVYFVAGIYTRPRTYTLHCELLASEVVLDRRSRAEALARYTRSYAALLEAHARAAPLNWFNFFDFWRTEP
;
A
#
# COMPACT_ATOMS: atom_id res chain seq x y z
N MET A 1 12.47 -18.53 9.44
CA MET A 1 12.78 -17.58 8.35
C MET A 1 11.90 -16.36 8.52
N ALA A 2 12.40 -15.19 8.21
CA ALA A 2 11.83 -13.94 8.66
C ALA A 2 10.47 -13.65 8.01
N ASP A 3 9.43 -13.55 8.83
CA ASP A 3 8.21 -12.81 8.58
C ASP A 3 8.59 -11.37 8.16
N TRP A 4 7.80 -10.71 7.31
CA TRP A 4 8.07 -9.32 6.89
C TRP A 4 8.33 -8.40 8.10
N ARG A 5 7.83 -8.75 9.27
CA ARG A 5 7.99 -8.10 10.57
C ARG A 5 9.39 -8.26 11.18
N GLN A 6 10.12 -9.31 10.81
CA GLN A 6 11.48 -9.59 11.29
C GLN A 6 12.54 -8.99 10.35
N ILE A 7 12.10 -8.38 9.23
CA ILE A 7 13.00 -7.66 8.34
C ILE A 7 13.26 -6.31 9.01
N PRO A 8 14.46 -6.08 9.62
CA PRO A 8 14.77 -4.80 10.22
C PRO A 8 14.68 -3.71 9.15
N GLU A 9 14.18 -2.52 9.54
CA GLU A 9 14.16 -1.36 8.65
C GLU A 9 15.51 -1.23 7.95
N ALA A 10 15.48 -1.45 6.65
CA ALA A 10 16.69 -1.44 5.84
C ALA A 10 17.02 0.00 5.45
N GLY A 11 17.62 0.72 6.36
CA GLY A 11 18.09 2.08 6.14
C GLY A 11 18.54 2.71 7.45
N THR A 12 19.68 3.36 7.44
CA THR A 12 20.08 4.21 8.56
C THR A 12 19.37 5.56 8.39
N VAL A 13 18.94 6.18 9.49
CA VAL A 13 18.36 7.55 9.48
C VAL A 13 19.27 8.51 8.70
N TRP A 14 20.57 8.35 8.82
CA TRP A 14 21.57 9.11 8.06
C TRP A 14 21.47 8.88 6.55
N GLY A 15 21.29 7.64 6.11
CA GLY A 15 21.11 7.32 4.68
C GLY A 15 19.86 7.96 4.11
N ILE A 16 18.75 7.94 4.84
CA ILE A 16 17.50 8.60 4.44
C ILE A 16 17.70 10.13 4.38
N ARG A 17 18.32 10.74 5.40
CA ARG A 17 18.62 12.19 5.41
C ARG A 17 19.54 12.59 4.25
N LEU A 18 20.58 11.81 3.98
CA LEU A 18 21.46 12.05 2.84
C LEU A 18 20.71 11.97 1.52
N LEU A 19 19.83 10.96 1.34
CA LEU A 19 19.00 10.84 0.16
C LEU A 19 18.06 12.03 -0.01
N VAL A 20 17.42 12.49 1.08
CA VAL A 20 16.58 13.69 1.09
C VAL A 20 17.40 14.92 0.69
N LEU A 21 18.58 15.09 1.27
CA LEU A 21 19.47 16.21 0.94
C LEU A 21 19.86 16.18 -0.54
N LEU A 22 20.33 15.04 -1.06
CA LEU A 22 20.70 14.86 -2.47
C LEU A 22 19.49 15.11 -3.40
N ALA A 23 18.32 14.60 -3.04
CA ALA A 23 17.12 14.81 -3.84
C ALA A 23 16.72 16.30 -3.90
N ARG A 24 16.96 17.06 -2.81
CA ARG A 24 16.63 18.50 -2.72
C ARG A 24 17.66 19.39 -3.40
N THR A 25 18.95 19.06 -3.33
CA THR A 25 20.07 19.87 -3.83
C THR A 25 20.48 19.52 -5.26
N CYS A 26 20.67 18.22 -5.54
CA CYS A 26 21.15 17.70 -6.83
C CYS A 26 20.03 17.17 -7.72
N GLY A 27 18.82 17.12 -7.18
CA GLY A 27 17.63 16.68 -7.91
C GLY A 27 17.44 15.15 -7.97
N ARG A 28 16.25 14.77 -8.46
CA ARG A 28 15.79 13.38 -8.51
C ARG A 28 16.70 12.45 -9.34
N ARG A 29 17.37 12.96 -10.39
CA ARG A 29 18.23 12.12 -11.25
C ARG A 29 19.43 11.59 -10.48
N VAL A 30 20.15 12.47 -9.76
CA VAL A 30 21.32 12.08 -8.96
C VAL A 30 20.92 11.14 -7.82
N ALA A 31 19.86 11.46 -7.08
CA ALA A 31 19.32 10.58 -6.05
C ALA A 31 18.91 9.21 -6.63
N GLY A 32 18.34 9.18 -7.85
CA GLY A 32 17.98 7.94 -8.56
C GLY A 32 19.17 7.05 -8.91
N TRP A 33 20.30 7.62 -9.27
CA TRP A 33 21.54 6.86 -9.48
C TRP A 33 22.05 6.21 -8.19
N LEU A 34 22.05 6.93 -7.09
CA LEU A 34 22.41 6.36 -5.79
C LEU A 34 21.47 5.20 -5.41
N LEU A 35 20.18 5.36 -5.64
CA LEU A 35 19.19 4.31 -5.37
C LEU A 35 19.38 3.06 -6.24
N TYR A 36 19.87 3.22 -7.48
CA TYR A 36 20.23 2.07 -8.30
C TYR A 36 21.34 1.24 -7.67
N LEU A 37 22.40 1.90 -7.16
CA LEU A 37 23.48 1.22 -6.45
C LEU A 37 22.98 0.53 -5.18
N VAL A 38 22.09 1.17 -4.44
CA VAL A 38 21.44 0.58 -3.27
C VAL A 38 20.62 -0.65 -3.66
N ALA A 39 19.79 -0.58 -4.72
CA ALA A 39 19.02 -1.70 -5.22
C ALA A 39 19.90 -2.89 -5.64
N LEU A 40 21.01 -2.60 -6.32
CA LEU A 40 22.01 -3.60 -6.71
C LEU A 40 22.65 -4.27 -5.47
N TYR A 41 23.08 -3.46 -4.50
CA TYR A 41 23.60 -3.97 -3.24
C TYR A 41 22.62 -4.92 -2.54
N TYR A 42 21.33 -4.52 -2.42
CA TYR A 42 20.29 -5.37 -1.81
C TYR A 42 20.05 -6.66 -2.61
N ALA A 43 20.04 -6.59 -3.93
CA ALA A 43 19.91 -7.78 -4.78
C ALA A 43 21.06 -8.78 -4.59
N ILE A 44 22.27 -8.30 -4.31
CA ILE A 44 23.45 -9.15 -4.06
C ILE A 44 23.41 -9.72 -2.64
N VAL A 45 23.30 -8.85 -1.63
CA VAL A 45 23.53 -9.20 -0.22
C VAL A 45 22.30 -9.86 0.43
N ARG A 46 21.08 -9.43 0.09
CA ARG A 46 19.84 -9.91 0.72
C ARG A 46 19.23 -11.08 -0.05
N GLY A 47 19.71 -12.29 0.21
CA GLY A 47 19.24 -13.51 -0.45
C GLY A 47 17.74 -13.79 -0.28
N THR A 48 17.15 -13.45 0.87
CA THR A 48 15.69 -13.57 1.13
C THR A 48 14.87 -12.66 0.23
N VAL A 49 15.22 -11.39 0.14
CA VAL A 49 14.61 -10.38 -0.75
C VAL A 49 14.68 -10.84 -2.21
N ARG A 50 15.86 -11.31 -2.64
CA ARG A 50 16.07 -11.82 -3.99
C ARG A 50 15.19 -13.04 -4.30
N ARG A 51 15.06 -13.99 -3.36
CA ARG A 51 14.21 -15.18 -3.55
C ARG A 51 12.74 -14.80 -3.64
N ALA A 52 12.25 -13.98 -2.74
CA ALA A 52 10.86 -13.50 -2.74
C ALA A 52 10.52 -12.75 -4.04
N SER A 53 11.39 -11.82 -4.47
CA SER A 53 11.21 -11.11 -5.73
C SER A 53 11.19 -12.06 -6.93
N ARG A 54 12.07 -13.08 -6.99
CA ARG A 54 12.06 -14.07 -8.06
C ARG A 54 10.81 -14.93 -8.08
N ASP A 55 10.33 -15.39 -6.93
CA ASP A 55 9.11 -16.17 -6.84
C ASP A 55 7.92 -15.36 -7.35
N TYR A 56 7.77 -14.14 -6.87
CA TYR A 56 6.73 -13.23 -7.34
C TYR A 56 6.81 -12.99 -8.87
N LEU A 57 7.97 -12.63 -9.39
CA LEU A 57 8.14 -12.35 -10.82
C LEU A 57 7.77 -13.55 -11.70
N ARG A 58 8.10 -14.78 -11.27
CA ARG A 58 7.67 -16.02 -11.97
C ARG A 58 6.15 -16.15 -11.98
N ARG A 59 5.50 -15.91 -10.83
CA ARG A 59 4.04 -16.04 -10.67
C ARG A 59 3.26 -15.06 -11.53
N VAL A 60 3.77 -13.85 -11.71
CA VAL A 60 3.14 -12.86 -12.61
C VAL A 60 3.47 -13.10 -14.09
N GLY A 61 4.28 -14.11 -14.42
CA GLY A 61 4.69 -14.41 -15.79
C GLY A 61 5.80 -13.50 -16.32
N HIS A 62 6.53 -12.81 -15.43
CA HIS A 62 7.67 -11.96 -15.82
C HIS A 62 9.00 -12.71 -15.70
N SER A 63 10.01 -12.28 -16.45
CA SER A 63 11.37 -12.80 -16.31
C SER A 63 11.85 -12.66 -14.86
N ALA A 64 12.35 -13.76 -14.27
CA ALA A 64 12.90 -13.79 -12.90
C ALA A 64 14.44 -13.78 -12.90
N SER A 65 15.05 -13.17 -13.92
CA SER A 65 16.49 -12.96 -14.01
C SER A 65 17.02 -12.07 -12.89
N PHE A 66 18.33 -12.10 -12.65
CA PHE A 66 18.96 -11.19 -11.69
C PHE A 66 18.71 -9.72 -12.06
N ALA A 67 18.79 -9.37 -13.34
CA ALA A 67 18.51 -8.03 -13.83
C ALA A 67 17.05 -7.59 -13.55
N SER A 68 16.08 -8.50 -13.70
CA SER A 68 14.67 -8.23 -13.36
C SER A 68 14.48 -7.99 -11.86
N VAL A 69 15.18 -8.74 -11.01
CA VAL A 69 15.16 -8.50 -9.56
C VAL A 69 15.74 -7.13 -9.21
N VAL A 70 16.90 -6.77 -9.77
CA VAL A 70 17.50 -5.43 -9.56
C VAL A 70 16.52 -4.35 -10.01
N ARG A 71 15.88 -4.52 -11.15
CA ARG A 71 14.90 -3.56 -11.66
C ARG A 71 13.64 -3.46 -10.78
N HIS A 72 13.16 -4.58 -10.24
CA HIS A 72 12.05 -4.58 -9.28
C HIS A 72 12.38 -3.79 -8.01
N LEU A 73 13.58 -4.02 -7.43
CA LEU A 73 14.07 -3.26 -6.30
C LEU A 73 14.31 -1.77 -6.64
N GLN A 74 14.78 -1.49 -7.86
CA GLN A 74 14.96 -0.12 -8.34
C GLN A 74 13.63 0.63 -8.46
N VAL A 75 12.58 -0.01 -8.99
CA VAL A 75 11.24 0.60 -9.07
C VAL A 75 10.72 0.90 -7.67
N PHE A 76 10.84 -0.04 -6.72
CA PHE A 76 10.51 0.21 -5.32
C PHE A 76 11.24 1.44 -4.76
N ALA A 77 12.57 1.51 -4.97
CA ALA A 77 13.39 2.61 -4.48
C ALA A 77 13.01 3.95 -5.14
N GLN A 78 12.64 3.95 -6.43
CA GLN A 78 12.15 5.15 -7.13
C GLN A 78 10.81 5.62 -6.55
N VAL A 79 9.87 4.70 -6.31
CA VAL A 79 8.58 5.01 -5.69
C VAL A 79 8.77 5.55 -4.28
N ALA A 80 9.68 4.97 -3.51
CA ALA A 80 10.02 5.45 -2.17
C ALA A 80 10.66 6.86 -2.18
N LEU A 81 11.50 7.15 -3.19
CA LEU A 81 12.04 8.50 -3.40
C LEU A 81 10.94 9.48 -3.78
N ASP A 82 10.06 9.11 -4.71
CA ASP A 82 8.98 9.98 -5.17
C ASP A 82 8.01 10.34 -4.03
N ARG A 83 7.85 9.45 -3.04
CA ARG A 83 7.09 9.72 -1.81
C ARG A 83 7.56 11.00 -1.10
N LEU A 84 8.87 11.28 -1.07
CA LEU A 84 9.41 12.50 -0.46
C LEU A 84 8.93 13.76 -1.19
N PHE A 85 8.82 13.71 -2.51
CA PHE A 85 8.31 14.82 -3.31
C PHE A 85 6.80 15.03 -3.10
N PHE A 86 6.04 13.96 -3.01
CA PHE A 86 4.59 14.03 -2.72
C PHE A 86 4.31 14.61 -1.34
N LEU A 87 5.08 14.23 -0.32
CA LEU A 87 4.95 14.74 1.03
C LEU A 87 5.33 16.22 1.15
N THR A 88 6.28 16.71 0.34
CA THR A 88 6.71 18.10 0.34
C THR A 88 5.92 18.98 -0.63
N ALA A 89 4.78 18.51 -1.14
CA ALA A 89 3.92 19.21 -2.11
C ALA A 89 4.65 19.68 -3.40
N ARG A 90 5.73 18.98 -3.80
CA ARG A 90 6.50 19.26 -5.02
C ARG A 90 6.01 18.36 -6.17
N TRP A 91 4.82 18.66 -6.68
CA TRP A 91 4.13 17.82 -7.68
C TRP A 91 4.41 18.17 -9.12
N ASP A 92 4.94 19.39 -9.41
CA ASP A 92 5.17 19.88 -10.77
C ASP A 92 5.93 18.92 -11.70
N PRO A 93 6.92 18.12 -11.22
CA PRO A 93 7.62 17.21 -12.10
C PRO A 93 6.85 15.91 -12.41
N PHE A 94 5.63 15.71 -11.87
CA PHE A 94 4.90 14.46 -11.99
C PHE A 94 3.68 14.55 -12.90
N HIS A 95 3.46 13.50 -13.68
CA HIS A 95 2.31 13.32 -14.54
C HIS A 95 1.41 12.22 -13.98
N PHE A 96 0.11 12.50 -13.90
CA PHE A 96 -0.89 11.57 -13.41
C PHE A 96 -1.86 11.23 -14.55
N GLU A 97 -1.94 9.94 -14.87
CA GLU A 97 -2.87 9.39 -15.84
C GLU A 97 -4.09 8.83 -15.09
N HIS A 98 -5.29 9.10 -15.56
CA HIS A 98 -6.56 8.72 -14.92
C HIS A 98 -7.43 7.91 -15.90
N PRO A 99 -7.19 6.59 -16.07
CA PRO A 99 -7.96 5.77 -17.02
C PRO A 99 -9.46 5.69 -16.63
N ASP A 100 -9.78 5.85 -15.36
CA ASP A 100 -11.13 5.77 -14.82
C ASP A 100 -11.90 7.11 -14.83
N HIS A 101 -11.52 8.05 -15.70
CA HIS A 101 -12.09 9.39 -15.77
C HIS A 101 -12.13 10.10 -14.40
N ASP A 102 -11.07 9.96 -13.65
CA ASP A 102 -10.88 10.50 -12.29
C ASP A 102 -12.03 10.13 -11.33
N ARG A 103 -12.30 8.82 -11.22
CA ARG A 103 -13.34 8.31 -10.31
C ARG A 103 -13.12 8.78 -8.86
N LEU A 104 -11.86 8.92 -8.44
CA LEU A 104 -11.54 9.45 -7.12
C LEU A 104 -12.13 10.85 -6.92
N ALA A 105 -12.04 11.73 -7.93
CA ALA A 105 -12.64 13.05 -7.87
C ALA A 105 -14.18 12.99 -7.77
N ARG A 106 -14.82 12.03 -8.45
CA ARG A 106 -16.27 11.86 -8.35
C ARG A 106 -16.71 11.38 -6.98
N ILE A 107 -15.98 10.43 -6.39
CA ILE A 107 -16.23 9.96 -5.02
C ILE A 107 -16.06 11.13 -4.04
N ALA A 108 -14.97 11.87 -4.17
CA ALA A 108 -14.69 13.04 -3.37
C ALA A 108 -15.83 14.08 -3.41
N LYS A 109 -16.33 14.38 -4.61
CA LYS A 109 -17.44 15.33 -4.81
C LYS A 109 -18.80 14.82 -4.34
N SER A 110 -18.98 13.51 -4.19
CA SER A 110 -20.25 12.93 -3.75
C SER A 110 -20.60 13.24 -2.30
N GLY A 111 -19.62 13.66 -1.48
CA GLY A 111 -19.78 13.88 -0.04
C GLY A 111 -20.10 12.60 0.74
N ARG A 112 -20.04 11.44 0.09
CA ARG A 112 -20.23 10.14 0.73
C ARG A 112 -18.89 9.55 1.10
N GLY A 113 -18.67 9.29 2.38
CA GLY A 113 -17.46 8.63 2.85
C GLY A 113 -17.27 7.24 2.24
N ALA A 114 -16.01 6.85 2.03
CA ALA A 114 -15.69 5.57 1.41
C ALA A 114 -14.42 4.96 2.00
N LEU A 115 -14.36 3.63 1.98
CA LEU A 115 -13.15 2.88 2.30
C LEU A 115 -12.35 2.65 1.01
N LEU A 116 -11.09 3.08 1.01
CA LEU A 116 -10.13 2.86 -0.05
C LEU A 116 -9.23 1.68 0.33
N LEU A 117 -9.40 0.55 -0.34
CA LEU A 117 -8.62 -0.66 -0.11
C LEU A 117 -7.47 -0.73 -1.11
N GLY A 118 -6.27 -0.43 -0.64
CA GLY A 118 -5.05 -0.49 -1.43
C GLY A 118 -4.24 -1.76 -1.17
N ALA A 119 -3.07 -1.79 -1.79
CA ALA A 119 -2.04 -2.81 -1.60
C ALA A 119 -0.65 -2.16 -1.63
N HIS A 120 0.40 -2.92 -1.29
CA HIS A 120 1.79 -2.49 -1.53
C HIS A 120 2.13 -2.51 -3.03
N LEU A 121 1.20 -2.04 -3.84
CA LEU A 121 1.26 -1.99 -5.30
C LEU A 121 1.39 -0.53 -5.75
N GLY A 122 2.55 -0.17 -6.30
CA GLY A 122 2.85 1.20 -6.68
C GLY A 122 2.96 2.15 -5.47
N SER A 123 2.40 3.35 -5.58
CA SER A 123 2.48 4.39 -4.56
C SER A 123 1.10 4.78 -4.04
N PHE A 124 0.85 4.49 -2.77
CA PHE A 124 -0.34 5.00 -2.10
C PHE A 124 -0.29 6.53 -1.90
N GLU A 125 0.90 7.09 -1.72
CA GLU A 125 1.08 8.55 -1.53
C GLU A 125 0.60 9.36 -2.74
N VAL A 126 0.65 8.79 -3.93
CA VAL A 126 0.09 9.42 -5.14
C VAL A 126 -1.41 9.62 -5.01
N MET A 127 -2.13 8.60 -4.52
CA MET A 127 -3.58 8.67 -4.29
C MET A 127 -3.91 9.73 -3.25
N ARG A 128 -3.16 9.76 -2.13
CA ARG A 128 -3.30 10.77 -1.08
C ARG A 128 -3.03 12.19 -1.60
N SER A 129 -1.97 12.37 -2.38
CA SER A 129 -1.61 13.64 -2.97
C SER A 129 -2.69 14.15 -3.92
N ARG A 130 -3.26 13.26 -4.74
CA ARG A 130 -4.37 13.61 -5.63
C ARG A 130 -5.62 14.03 -4.85
N ALA A 131 -5.98 13.30 -3.81
CA ALA A 131 -7.12 13.67 -2.96
C ALA A 131 -6.90 15.02 -2.26
N LYS A 132 -5.67 15.31 -1.80
CA LYS A 132 -5.31 16.63 -1.24
C LYS A 132 -5.52 17.75 -2.26
N GLN A 133 -5.16 17.55 -3.54
CA GLN A 133 -5.43 18.50 -4.63
C GLN A 133 -6.94 18.73 -4.85
N LEU A 134 -7.74 17.70 -4.63
CA LEU A 134 -9.21 17.76 -4.76
C LEU A 134 -9.90 18.35 -3.52
N GLY A 135 -9.14 18.72 -2.48
CA GLY A 135 -9.68 19.25 -1.23
C GLY A 135 -10.36 18.21 -0.34
N VAL A 136 -10.16 16.91 -0.61
CA VAL A 136 -10.78 15.83 0.18
C VAL A 136 -9.71 15.12 1.01
N PRO A 137 -9.88 15.07 2.34
CA PRO A 137 -8.95 14.36 3.21
C PRO A 137 -9.04 12.85 3.03
N ILE A 138 -7.86 12.20 2.96
CA ILE A 138 -7.73 10.76 3.13
C ILE A 138 -7.08 10.48 4.49
N HIS A 139 -7.78 9.76 5.34
CA HIS A 139 -7.24 9.18 6.56
C HIS A 139 -6.60 7.84 6.25
N VAL A 140 -5.39 7.62 6.73
CA VAL A 140 -4.65 6.39 6.46
C VAL A 140 -4.59 5.56 7.72
N VAL A 141 -5.17 4.36 7.65
CA VAL A 141 -5.07 3.38 8.73
C VAL A 141 -3.74 2.67 8.63
N VAL A 142 -2.95 2.74 9.68
CA VAL A 142 -1.58 2.22 9.71
C VAL A 142 -1.35 1.32 10.91
N ASP A 143 -0.50 0.32 10.71
CA ASP A 143 0.12 -0.45 11.78
C ASP A 143 1.58 -0.01 11.90
N PHE A 144 1.90 0.75 12.96
CA PHE A 144 3.22 1.33 13.15
C PHE A 144 4.28 0.36 13.67
N SER A 145 3.94 -0.90 13.89
CA SER A 145 4.82 -1.85 14.56
C SER A 145 6.21 -2.04 13.91
N ASN A 146 6.40 -1.60 12.66
CA ASN A 146 7.65 -1.83 11.91
C ASN A 146 8.17 -0.66 11.06
N ALA A 147 7.66 0.56 11.20
CA ALA A 147 8.06 1.68 10.35
C ALA A 147 8.26 3.00 11.12
N GLU A 148 8.62 2.94 12.41
CA GLU A 148 8.74 4.12 13.28
C GLU A 148 9.77 5.13 12.78
N ARG A 149 10.95 4.68 12.32
CA ARG A 149 12.04 5.57 11.88
C ARG A 149 11.69 6.30 10.59
N LEU A 150 11.15 5.58 9.62
CA LEU A 150 10.71 6.18 8.36
C LEU A 150 9.53 7.11 8.61
N THR A 151 8.58 6.71 9.43
CA THR A 151 7.41 7.51 9.79
C THR A 151 7.81 8.79 10.52
N ALA A 152 8.79 8.76 11.44
CA ALA A 152 9.30 9.95 12.11
C ALA A 152 9.91 10.96 11.12
N VAL A 153 10.67 10.49 10.12
CA VAL A 153 11.21 11.37 9.06
C VAL A 153 10.07 11.92 8.19
N LEU A 154 9.09 11.10 7.82
CA LEU A 154 7.96 11.53 6.99
C LEU A 154 7.06 12.53 7.70
N ARG A 155 6.82 12.36 9.01
CA ARG A 155 6.11 13.33 9.87
C ARG A 155 6.78 14.70 9.88
N SER A 156 8.11 14.74 9.92
CA SER A 156 8.85 16.00 9.87
C SER A 156 8.75 16.75 8.52
N LEU A 157 8.34 16.05 7.48
CA LEU A 157 8.19 16.60 6.10
C LEU A 157 6.76 17.09 5.81
N ASP A 158 5.76 16.48 6.43
CA ASP A 158 4.34 16.86 6.26
C ASP A 158 3.62 16.74 7.63
N PRO A 159 3.50 17.84 8.40
CA PRO A 159 2.77 17.84 9.66
C PRO A 159 1.29 17.46 9.52
N ASP A 160 0.65 17.75 8.39
CA ASP A 160 -0.73 17.36 8.11
C ASP A 160 -0.88 15.83 7.98
N LEU A 161 0.22 15.12 7.73
CA LEU A 161 0.21 13.65 7.65
C LEU A 161 -0.18 13.06 9.00
N GLU A 162 0.38 13.56 10.10
CA GLU A 162 0.13 13.02 11.44
C GLU A 162 -1.33 13.15 11.85
N ALA A 163 -1.95 14.30 11.56
CA ALA A 163 -3.36 14.55 11.87
C ALA A 163 -4.33 13.60 11.13
N ARG A 164 -3.85 12.87 10.10
CA ARG A 164 -4.66 11.97 9.28
C ARG A 164 -4.23 10.51 9.36
N LEU A 165 -3.28 10.19 10.24
CA LEU A 165 -2.90 8.81 10.51
C LEU A 165 -3.78 8.26 11.65
N ILE A 166 -4.36 7.10 11.41
CA ILE A 166 -5.15 6.38 12.43
C ILE A 166 -4.38 5.11 12.77
N SER A 167 -3.83 5.06 13.99
CA SER A 167 -3.11 3.89 14.49
C SER A 167 -4.07 2.85 15.05
N LEU A 168 -3.96 1.60 14.57
CA LEU A 168 -4.72 0.48 15.14
C LEU A 168 -4.05 -0.13 16.37
N ALA A 169 -2.77 0.16 16.60
CA ALA A 169 -1.96 -0.50 17.62
C ALA A 169 -2.18 0.09 19.04
N GLU A 170 -2.47 1.38 19.14
CA GLU A 170 -2.52 2.08 20.43
C GLU A 170 -3.88 1.93 21.14
N ASP A 171 -4.97 2.22 20.44
CA ASP A 171 -6.34 2.05 20.94
C ASP A 171 -7.28 1.69 19.77
N SER A 172 -7.68 0.44 19.71
CA SER A 172 -8.56 -0.06 18.67
C SER A 172 -9.97 0.55 18.70
N VAL A 173 -10.45 1.00 19.87
CA VAL A 173 -11.76 1.64 20.02
C VAL A 173 -11.70 3.09 19.54
N ALA A 174 -10.69 3.85 19.96
CA ALA A 174 -10.48 5.21 19.49
C ALA A 174 -10.25 5.26 17.97
N ALA A 175 -9.46 4.32 17.44
CA ALA A 175 -9.26 4.17 16.00
C ALA A 175 -10.58 3.93 15.25
N MET A 176 -11.43 3.03 15.76
CA MET A 176 -12.73 2.73 15.15
C MET A 176 -13.67 3.93 15.16
N LEU A 177 -13.69 4.69 16.26
CA LEU A 177 -14.47 5.93 16.37
C LEU A 177 -13.96 7.01 15.41
N ALA A 178 -12.65 7.17 15.28
CA ALA A 178 -12.03 8.11 14.35
C ALA A 178 -12.36 7.76 12.87
N ILE A 179 -12.26 6.47 12.52
CA ILE A 179 -12.64 5.98 11.19
C ILE A 179 -14.13 6.26 10.90
N ARG A 180 -14.99 5.93 11.85
CA ARG A 180 -16.44 6.16 11.72
C ARG A 180 -16.73 7.64 11.53
N ALA A 181 -16.17 8.50 12.37
CA ALA A 181 -16.37 9.94 12.27
C ALA A 181 -15.88 10.51 10.93
N ALA A 182 -14.76 10.02 10.37
CA ALA A 182 -14.29 10.41 9.06
C ALA A 182 -15.28 10.02 7.94
N ILE A 183 -15.75 8.77 7.95
CA ILE A 183 -16.76 8.29 6.98
C ILE A 183 -18.07 9.08 7.08
N GLU A 184 -18.55 9.37 8.28
CA GLU A 184 -19.77 10.16 8.50
C GLU A 184 -19.63 11.61 8.02
N ARG A 185 -18.43 12.20 8.03
CA ARG A 185 -18.15 13.52 7.43
C ARG A 185 -17.98 13.50 5.91
N GLY A 186 -18.14 12.33 5.26
CA GLY A 186 -17.92 12.19 3.83
C GLY A 186 -16.46 12.12 3.40
N GLU A 187 -15.53 11.89 4.35
CA GLU A 187 -14.10 11.78 4.10
C GLU A 187 -13.72 10.36 3.68
N LEU A 188 -12.52 10.20 3.14
CA LEU A 188 -12.03 8.92 2.65
C LEU A 188 -11.10 8.28 3.69
N VAL A 189 -11.27 6.97 3.90
CA VAL A 189 -10.40 6.20 4.78
C VAL A 189 -9.70 5.13 3.97
N ALA A 190 -8.38 5.06 4.06
CA ALA A 190 -7.57 4.14 3.31
C ALA A 190 -6.88 3.11 4.21
N ILE A 191 -6.88 1.87 3.75
CA ILE A 191 -6.21 0.74 4.40
C ILE A 191 -5.56 -0.15 3.35
N LEU A 192 -4.40 -0.74 3.67
CA LEU A 192 -3.77 -1.76 2.83
C LEU A 192 -4.29 -3.13 3.22
N GLY A 193 -4.72 -3.92 2.24
CA GLY A 193 -5.37 -5.20 2.44
C GLY A 193 -4.56 -6.42 1.99
N ASP A 194 -3.29 -6.25 1.61
CA ASP A 194 -2.47 -7.31 1.04
C ASP A 194 -1.47 -7.95 2.03
N ARG A 195 -1.45 -7.53 3.30
CA ARG A 195 -0.57 -8.12 4.32
C ARG A 195 -1.36 -8.61 5.52
N ARG A 196 -0.89 -9.70 6.10
CA ARG A 196 -1.42 -10.21 7.36
C ARG A 196 -1.15 -9.20 8.48
N PRO A 197 -2.13 -8.86 9.31
CA PRO A 197 -1.91 -8.03 10.48
C PRO A 197 -1.03 -8.76 11.50
N ASP A 198 -0.37 -8.02 12.39
CA ASP A 198 0.42 -8.63 13.45
C ASP A 198 -0.49 -9.37 14.43
N ALA A 199 -0.33 -10.69 14.52
CA ALA A 199 -1.07 -11.52 15.47
C ALA A 199 -0.75 -11.15 16.94
N ARG A 200 0.42 -10.53 17.21
CA ARG A 200 0.80 -10.05 18.56
C ARG A 200 0.15 -8.72 18.91
N ALA A 201 -0.14 -7.89 17.90
CA ALA A 201 -0.84 -6.61 18.09
C ALA A 201 -2.36 -6.78 18.22
N LEU A 202 -2.88 -7.97 17.88
CA LEU A 202 -4.30 -8.26 17.92
C LEU A 202 -4.64 -9.17 19.11
N LYS A 203 -5.81 -8.94 19.71
CA LYS A 203 -6.35 -9.87 20.71
C LYS A 203 -6.50 -11.27 20.10
N PRO A 204 -6.27 -12.36 20.86
CA PRO A 204 -6.47 -13.73 20.35
C PRO A 204 -7.82 -13.87 19.65
N GLY A 205 -7.84 -14.40 18.42
CA GLY A 205 -9.05 -14.56 17.60
C GLY A 205 -9.51 -13.30 16.82
N ALA A 206 -8.85 -12.17 16.94
CA ALA A 206 -9.22 -10.93 16.20
C ALA A 206 -8.72 -10.92 14.75
N ALA A 207 -7.61 -11.56 14.45
CA ALA A 207 -7.08 -11.69 13.08
C ALA A 207 -7.83 -12.80 12.34
N ARG A 208 -8.88 -12.42 11.62
CA ARG A 208 -9.50 -13.35 10.67
C ARG A 208 -8.79 -13.21 9.33
N LEU A 209 -8.22 -14.31 8.86
CA LEU A 209 -7.65 -14.43 7.51
C LEU A 209 -8.66 -15.16 6.62
N VAL A 210 -8.68 -14.80 5.37
CA VAL A 210 -9.50 -15.42 4.34
C VAL A 210 -8.57 -15.89 3.24
N THR A 211 -8.61 -17.18 2.97
CA THR A 211 -7.84 -17.78 1.87
C THR A 211 -8.52 -17.48 0.54
N SER A 212 -7.74 -17.07 -0.44
CA SER A 212 -8.18 -16.82 -1.81
C SER A 212 -7.10 -17.19 -2.81
N PRO A 213 -7.44 -17.71 -3.99
CA PRO A 213 -6.48 -17.86 -5.09
C PRO A 213 -5.86 -16.51 -5.46
N PHE A 214 -4.53 -16.48 -5.60
CA PHE A 214 -3.77 -15.31 -5.98
C PHE A 214 -2.45 -15.71 -6.64
N LEU A 215 -2.24 -15.29 -7.88
CA LEU A 215 -1.04 -15.58 -8.67
C LEU A 215 -0.68 -17.08 -8.71
N GLY A 216 -1.70 -17.92 -8.92
CA GLY A 216 -1.55 -19.35 -9.13
C GLY A 216 -1.36 -20.20 -7.87
N ALA A 217 -1.56 -19.63 -6.68
CA ALA A 217 -1.57 -20.38 -5.41
C ALA A 217 -2.55 -19.74 -4.42
N ASP A 218 -2.90 -20.47 -3.38
CA ASP A 218 -3.71 -19.94 -2.29
C ASP A 218 -2.89 -18.95 -1.45
N ALA A 219 -3.50 -17.82 -1.14
CA ALA A 219 -2.93 -16.76 -0.32
C ALA A 219 -3.93 -16.29 0.73
N GLU A 220 -3.43 -15.82 1.85
CA GLU A 220 -4.26 -15.35 2.96
C GLU A 220 -4.31 -13.82 3.01
N PHE A 221 -5.52 -13.29 3.04
CA PHE A 221 -5.82 -11.86 3.12
C PHE A 221 -6.57 -11.53 4.40
N PRO A 222 -6.38 -10.34 4.99
CA PRO A 222 -7.11 -9.93 6.19
C PRO A 222 -8.59 -9.70 5.90
N ALA A 223 -9.47 -10.23 6.76
CA ALA A 223 -10.89 -9.95 6.72
C ALA A 223 -11.26 -8.58 7.30
N GLY A 224 -10.34 -7.93 8.01
CA GLY A 224 -10.56 -6.67 8.72
C GLY A 224 -11.20 -5.57 7.86
N PRO A 225 -10.73 -5.27 6.65
CA PRO A 225 -11.33 -4.26 5.77
C PRO A 225 -12.80 -4.52 5.47
N TRP A 226 -13.20 -5.78 5.26
CA TRP A 226 -14.60 -6.16 4.98
C TRP A 226 -15.50 -6.04 6.20
N LEU A 227 -14.99 -6.43 7.38
CA LEU A 227 -15.68 -6.28 8.65
C LEU A 227 -15.90 -4.80 8.97
N LEU A 228 -14.89 -3.97 8.72
CA LEU A 228 -14.95 -2.52 8.87
C LEU A 228 -16.01 -1.91 7.94
N ALA A 229 -15.94 -2.22 6.64
CA ALA A 229 -16.87 -1.70 5.65
C ALA A 229 -18.32 -2.12 5.94
N HIS A 230 -18.55 -3.37 6.39
CA HIS A 230 -19.85 -3.84 6.83
C HIS A 230 -20.41 -3.02 8.00
N THR A 231 -19.57 -2.76 9.01
CA THR A 231 -19.96 -2.00 10.20
C THR A 231 -20.28 -0.54 9.86
N LEU A 232 -19.52 0.05 8.96
CA LEU A 232 -19.65 1.45 8.55
C LEU A 232 -20.68 1.67 7.43
N ARG A 233 -21.18 0.62 6.79
CA ARG A 233 -22.12 0.67 5.65
C ARG A 233 -21.65 1.62 4.54
N CYS A 234 -20.35 1.63 4.28
CA CYS A 234 -19.74 2.49 3.27
C CYS A 234 -19.28 1.69 2.05
N PRO A 235 -19.19 2.32 0.88
CA PRO A 235 -18.64 1.68 -0.31
C PRO A 235 -17.14 1.42 -0.13
N VAL A 236 -16.67 0.37 -0.81
CA VAL A 236 -15.25 -0.02 -0.85
C VAL A 236 -14.74 0.10 -2.28
N TYR A 237 -13.64 0.81 -2.45
CA TYR A 237 -12.95 0.95 -3.73
C TYR A 237 -11.54 0.37 -3.63
N PHE A 238 -11.14 -0.41 -4.63
CA PHE A 238 -9.73 -0.74 -4.85
C PHE A 238 -9.02 0.51 -5.36
N VAL A 239 -7.81 0.77 -4.82
CA VAL A 239 -7.01 1.91 -5.25
C VAL A 239 -5.55 1.52 -5.43
N ALA A 240 -4.93 2.00 -6.52
CA ALA A 240 -3.51 1.84 -6.78
C ALA A 240 -2.95 3.03 -7.58
N GLY A 241 -1.75 3.47 -7.23
CA GLY A 241 -0.98 4.44 -8.01
C GLY A 241 0.21 3.75 -8.66
N ILE A 242 0.04 3.26 -9.88
CA ILE A 242 1.03 2.46 -10.59
C ILE A 242 2.11 3.34 -11.20
N TYR A 243 3.37 3.08 -10.83
CA TYR A 243 4.52 3.71 -11.46
C TYR A 243 4.74 3.10 -12.85
N THR A 244 4.60 3.89 -13.90
CA THR A 244 4.74 3.43 -15.29
C THR A 244 6.09 3.79 -15.89
N ARG A 245 6.55 5.01 -15.66
CA ARG A 245 7.83 5.55 -16.13
C ARG A 245 8.30 6.68 -15.21
N PRO A 246 9.53 7.17 -15.34
CA PRO A 246 9.99 8.26 -14.49
C PRO A 246 9.01 9.42 -14.42
N ARG A 247 8.58 9.78 -13.21
CA ARG A 247 7.63 10.86 -12.91
C ARG A 247 6.20 10.65 -13.41
N THR A 248 5.83 9.43 -13.82
CA THR A 248 4.49 9.15 -14.32
C THR A 248 3.84 8.03 -13.52
N TYR A 249 2.63 8.29 -13.09
CA TYR A 249 1.80 7.36 -12.34
C TYR A 249 0.42 7.26 -12.97
N THR A 250 -0.07 6.03 -13.11
CA THR A 250 -1.45 5.77 -13.50
C THR A 250 -2.27 5.49 -12.24
N LEU A 251 -3.33 6.26 -12.04
CA LEU A 251 -4.19 6.17 -10.85
C LEU A 251 -5.41 5.32 -11.16
N HIS A 252 -5.54 4.21 -10.46
CA HIS A 252 -6.69 3.31 -10.55
C HIS A 252 -7.57 3.46 -9.32
N CYS A 253 -8.89 3.52 -9.54
CA CYS A 253 -9.89 3.58 -8.50
C CYS A 253 -11.12 2.80 -8.96
N GLU A 254 -11.31 1.57 -8.49
CA GLU A 254 -12.32 0.64 -8.96
C GLU A 254 -13.27 0.24 -7.85
N LEU A 255 -14.58 0.22 -8.13
CA LEU A 255 -15.59 -0.18 -7.14
C LEU A 255 -15.50 -1.68 -6.87
N LEU A 256 -15.21 -2.06 -5.62
CA LEU A 256 -15.25 -3.44 -5.15
C LEU A 256 -16.64 -3.81 -4.62
N ALA A 257 -17.25 -2.91 -3.86
CA ALA A 257 -18.59 -3.11 -3.33
C ALA A 257 -19.25 -1.74 -3.05
N SER A 258 -20.48 -1.54 -3.46
CA SER A 258 -21.29 -0.37 -3.09
C SER A 258 -21.70 -0.41 -1.62
N GLU A 259 -21.84 -1.61 -1.08
CA GLU A 259 -22.08 -1.94 0.32
C GLU A 259 -21.57 -3.36 0.60
N VAL A 260 -20.98 -3.57 1.77
CA VAL A 260 -20.55 -4.89 2.24
C VAL A 260 -21.59 -5.44 3.19
N VAL A 261 -22.24 -6.54 2.81
CA VAL A 261 -23.25 -7.23 3.63
C VAL A 261 -22.67 -8.57 4.11
N LEU A 262 -22.66 -8.77 5.42
CA LEU A 262 -22.11 -9.97 6.08
C LEU A 262 -23.19 -10.59 6.98
N ASP A 263 -24.13 -11.32 6.38
CA ASP A 263 -25.17 -12.03 7.13
C ASP A 263 -24.57 -13.12 8.02
N ARG A 264 -25.13 -13.31 9.19
CA ARG A 264 -24.62 -14.28 10.18
C ARG A 264 -24.47 -15.69 9.62
N ARG A 265 -25.42 -16.14 8.78
CA ARG A 265 -25.45 -17.51 8.24
C ARG A 265 -24.48 -17.72 7.08
N SER A 266 -24.21 -16.70 6.28
CA SER A 266 -23.37 -16.76 5.07
C SER A 266 -22.10 -15.90 5.18
N ARG A 267 -21.72 -15.50 6.41
CA ARG A 267 -20.59 -14.59 6.63
C ARG A 267 -19.28 -15.07 5.99
N ALA A 268 -18.96 -16.35 6.14
CA ALA A 268 -17.73 -16.92 5.61
C ALA A 268 -17.69 -16.87 4.07
N GLU A 269 -18.80 -17.22 3.43
CA GLU A 269 -18.95 -17.18 1.97
C GLU A 269 -18.89 -15.74 1.42
N ALA A 270 -19.56 -14.81 2.11
CA ALA A 270 -19.52 -13.39 1.74
C ALA A 270 -18.10 -12.85 1.86
N LEU A 271 -17.39 -13.12 2.94
CA LEU A 271 -15.97 -12.72 3.10
C LEU A 271 -15.10 -13.34 2.01
N ALA A 272 -15.26 -14.61 1.69
CA ALA A 272 -14.52 -15.27 0.61
C ALA A 272 -14.80 -14.61 -0.76
N ARG A 273 -16.05 -14.26 -1.05
CA ARG A 273 -16.44 -13.59 -2.29
C ARG A 273 -15.79 -12.20 -2.41
N TYR A 274 -15.90 -11.33 -1.39
CA TYR A 274 -15.29 -10.01 -1.43
C TYR A 274 -13.76 -10.07 -1.51
N THR A 275 -13.15 -10.98 -0.74
CA THR A 275 -11.70 -11.17 -0.76
C THR A 275 -11.23 -11.66 -2.13
N ARG A 276 -11.96 -12.57 -2.77
CA ARG A 276 -11.66 -13.04 -4.13
C ARG A 276 -11.72 -11.90 -5.15
N SER A 277 -12.71 -11.02 -5.07
CA SER A 277 -12.81 -9.85 -5.95
C SER A 277 -11.62 -8.92 -5.78
N TYR A 278 -11.20 -8.66 -4.55
CA TYR A 278 -9.99 -7.87 -4.27
C TYR A 278 -8.72 -8.54 -4.78
N ALA A 279 -8.54 -9.82 -4.49
CA ALA A 279 -7.37 -10.59 -4.95
C ALA A 279 -7.28 -10.63 -6.48
N ALA A 280 -8.41 -10.78 -7.17
CA ALA A 280 -8.47 -10.76 -8.63
C ALA A 280 -8.05 -9.41 -9.23
N LEU A 281 -8.51 -8.28 -8.67
CA LEU A 281 -8.08 -6.94 -9.09
C LEU A 281 -6.59 -6.72 -8.81
N LEU A 282 -6.12 -7.08 -7.61
CA LEU A 282 -4.71 -7.00 -7.26
C LEU A 282 -3.85 -7.82 -8.23
N GLU A 283 -4.28 -9.06 -8.56
CA GLU A 283 -3.59 -9.91 -9.52
C GLU A 283 -3.56 -9.28 -10.93
N ALA A 284 -4.68 -8.76 -11.41
CA ALA A 284 -4.77 -8.12 -12.73
C ALA A 284 -3.78 -6.95 -12.85
N HIS A 285 -3.75 -6.07 -11.86
CA HIS A 285 -2.82 -4.95 -11.84
C HIS A 285 -1.35 -5.38 -11.63
N ALA A 286 -1.10 -6.40 -10.79
CA ALA A 286 0.25 -6.94 -10.61
C ALA A 286 0.79 -7.59 -11.89
N ARG A 287 -0.05 -8.26 -12.68
CA ARG A 287 0.32 -8.82 -13.99
C ARG A 287 0.55 -7.73 -15.04
N ALA A 288 -0.28 -6.68 -15.05
CA ALA A 288 -0.14 -5.55 -15.97
C ALA A 288 1.11 -4.70 -15.67
N ALA A 289 1.51 -4.61 -14.39
CA ALA A 289 2.65 -3.84 -13.94
C ALA A 289 3.57 -4.67 -13.00
N PRO A 290 4.29 -5.68 -13.53
CA PRO A 290 4.98 -6.70 -12.73
C PRO A 290 6.03 -6.19 -11.77
N LEU A 291 6.58 -5.01 -11.99
CA LEU A 291 7.62 -4.43 -11.13
C LEU A 291 7.05 -3.52 -10.02
N ASN A 292 5.74 -3.45 -9.86
CA ASN A 292 5.10 -2.50 -8.95
C ASN A 292 4.59 -3.11 -7.63
N TRP A 293 4.47 -4.44 -7.49
CA TRP A 293 4.03 -5.01 -6.21
C TRP A 293 5.23 -5.30 -5.30
N PHE A 294 5.37 -4.49 -4.26
CA PHE A 294 6.56 -4.44 -3.40
C PHE A 294 6.47 -5.44 -2.25
N ASN A 295 6.40 -6.71 -2.62
CA ASN A 295 6.42 -7.82 -1.69
C ASN A 295 7.79 -8.53 -1.74
N PHE A 296 8.63 -8.31 -0.73
CA PHE A 296 10.00 -8.82 -0.66
C PHE A 296 10.18 -9.86 0.46
N PHE A 297 9.11 -10.56 0.83
CA PHE A 297 9.08 -11.67 1.75
C PHE A 297 8.30 -12.85 1.15
N ASP A 298 8.33 -14.02 1.81
CA ASP A 298 7.62 -15.22 1.35
C ASP A 298 6.12 -15.10 1.65
N PHE A 299 5.38 -14.57 0.67
CA PHE A 299 3.97 -14.20 0.81
C PHE A 299 3.03 -15.42 0.90
N TRP A 300 3.35 -16.48 0.14
CA TRP A 300 2.50 -17.68 0.04
C TRP A 300 2.78 -18.73 1.11
N ARG A 301 3.77 -18.50 1.95
CA ARG A 301 4.09 -19.42 3.02
C ARG A 301 3.07 -19.28 4.14
N THR A 302 2.19 -20.25 4.28
CA THR A 302 1.42 -20.47 5.50
C THR A 302 2.37 -21.04 6.56
N GLU A 303 2.47 -20.41 7.72
CA GLU A 303 3.12 -21.06 8.86
C GLU A 303 2.26 -22.27 9.27
N PRO A 304 2.90 -23.41 9.56
CA PRO A 304 2.20 -24.58 10.06
C PRO A 304 1.60 -24.32 11.44
#